data_8d6c2d4302e510feed3a3443e92a98aa
#
_entry.id   8d6c2d4302e510feed3a3443e92a98aa
#
_cell.length_a   1.000
_cell.length_b   1.000
_cell.length_c   1.000
_cell.angle_alpha   90.00
_cell.angle_beta   90.00
_cell.angle_gamma   90.00
#
_symmetry.space_group_name_H-M   'P 1'
#
loop_
_entity.id
_entity.type
_entity.pdbx_description
1 polymer ?
#
loop_
_entity_poly.entity_id
_entity_poly.type
_entity_poly.pdbx_seq_one_letter_code
_entity_poly.pdbx_strand_id
1 'polypeptide(L)'
;MKGIFNTFLIIVSLTFHVQWLTATTKPLVYQIDIQQEIDNTTWLYLKNGLAEAERLQAQAVLIHMNTYGGLLEAADSMRTAILYSPIPVSVFIDNNAASAGALISIACQRIYMRKGANIGAATVVDQTGKAMPDKYQSYMRSMIRSTAEAHGKDTLISQQDTIFRWHRDPLIAEAMVDDRVVVPNLIDSGKVLTFTAQEAMKWHYCEGLAESVDQVITQYMGYSNYDLVAYQPSFYDRVKGFLLSPMLQSLLIMLIIGGIYFEMQTPGIGFPLATSVVAAVLYFAPLYIDGLAQSMEILAFLLGLLLLLVEIFVIPGFGIAGISGIVLIVGGLTLSLLGNQDFDFQQVSAADSGRAALTVLLGLGIGFALILWLSHKIGSKGPLRRMALNTDLGEAISSPTHPELIGKEGIAQTVLRPSGKVWIEGKVYDGISESGFVEKGEPIVVVKSENAQLYVMTKSHG
;
A
#
# COMPACT_ATOMS: atom_id res chain seq x y z
N MET A 1 77.86 5.06 -34.60
CA MET A 1 77.59 5.16 -33.14
C MET A 1 76.91 6.47 -32.74
N LYS A 2 77.08 7.61 -33.39
CA LYS A 2 76.36 8.85 -33.00
C LYS A 2 74.83 8.84 -33.27
N GLY A 3 74.35 8.06 -34.26
CA GLY A 3 72.91 8.01 -34.56
C GLY A 3 72.07 7.22 -33.54
N ILE A 4 72.62 6.14 -32.96
CA ILE A 4 71.94 5.24 -31.99
C ILE A 4 71.81 5.95 -30.63
N PHE A 5 72.77 6.78 -30.26
CA PHE A 5 72.77 7.55 -29.03
C PHE A 5 71.69 8.65 -28.99
N ASN A 6 71.49 9.32 -30.13
CA ASN A 6 70.43 10.33 -30.26
C ASN A 6 69.03 9.74 -30.25
N THR A 7 68.85 8.59 -30.87
CA THR A 7 67.55 7.88 -30.86
C THR A 7 67.19 7.35 -29.45
N PHE A 8 68.20 6.91 -28.69
CA PHE A 8 67.99 6.46 -27.31
C PHE A 8 67.64 7.63 -26.36
N LEU A 9 68.28 8.78 -26.57
CA LEU A 9 67.99 9.99 -25.77
C LEU A 9 66.57 10.54 -26.03
N ILE A 10 66.09 10.46 -27.29
CA ILE A 10 64.70 10.84 -27.65
C ILE A 10 63.68 9.88 -27.07
N ILE A 11 63.93 8.57 -27.04
CA ILE A 11 63.04 7.57 -26.44
C ILE A 11 63.01 7.74 -24.92
N VAL A 12 64.13 7.95 -24.26
CA VAL A 12 64.20 8.22 -22.83
C VAL A 12 63.52 9.55 -22.46
N SER A 13 63.63 10.60 -23.29
CA SER A 13 62.88 11.85 -23.08
C SER A 13 61.39 11.72 -23.29
N LEU A 14 60.93 10.90 -24.23
CA LEU A 14 59.51 10.60 -24.42
C LEU A 14 58.93 9.72 -23.29
N THR A 15 59.68 8.84 -22.69
CA THR A 15 59.24 8.03 -21.54
C THR A 15 59.19 8.82 -20.23
N PHE A 16 59.94 9.89 -20.07
CA PHE A 16 59.92 10.77 -18.90
C PHE A 16 58.84 11.87 -18.98
N HIS A 17 58.18 12.07 -20.12
CA HIS A 17 57.07 13.02 -20.30
C HIS A 17 55.69 12.34 -20.34
N VAL A 18 55.56 11.03 -20.04
CA VAL A 18 54.32 10.48 -19.54
C VAL A 18 54.19 10.92 -18.06
N GLN A 19 54.18 12.22 -17.84
CA GLN A 19 53.58 12.78 -16.64
C GLN A 19 52.15 12.27 -16.66
N TRP A 20 51.88 11.48 -15.66
CA TRP A 20 50.55 11.11 -15.25
C TRP A 20 49.70 12.37 -15.27
N LEU A 21 48.92 12.57 -16.34
CA LEU A 21 47.68 13.30 -16.23
C LEU A 21 46.79 12.44 -15.34
N THR A 22 47.06 12.47 -14.04
CA THR A 22 46.03 12.19 -13.08
C THR A 22 45.01 13.31 -13.32
N ALA A 23 44.06 13.04 -14.19
CA ALA A 23 42.83 13.79 -14.17
C ALA A 23 42.42 13.73 -12.69
N THR A 24 42.57 14.82 -11.97
CA THR A 24 42.03 14.96 -10.63
C THR A 24 40.51 14.91 -10.83
N THR A 25 39.96 13.71 -10.88
CA THR A 25 38.51 13.52 -10.88
C THR A 25 38.03 14.20 -9.61
N LYS A 26 37.16 15.18 -9.78
CA LYS A 26 36.55 15.84 -8.64
C LYS A 26 35.92 14.78 -7.75
N PRO A 27 36.09 14.88 -6.43
CA PRO A 27 35.41 13.98 -5.52
C PRO A 27 33.90 14.06 -5.73
N LEU A 28 33.24 12.92 -5.92
CA LEU A 28 31.81 12.81 -6.08
C LEU A 28 31.17 12.67 -4.69
N VAL A 29 30.33 13.61 -4.33
CA VAL A 29 29.45 13.52 -3.15
C VAL A 29 28.05 13.17 -3.62
N TYR A 30 27.49 12.13 -3.04
CA TYR A 30 26.15 11.66 -3.40
C TYR A 30 25.15 12.09 -2.33
N GLN A 31 24.15 12.88 -2.70
CA GLN A 31 23.13 13.37 -1.78
C GLN A 31 21.88 12.48 -1.83
N ILE A 32 21.34 12.15 -0.67
CA ILE A 32 20.06 11.43 -0.53
C ILE A 32 19.15 12.27 0.36
N ASP A 33 18.00 12.69 -0.18
CA ASP A 33 17.05 13.52 0.55
C ASP A 33 16.06 12.63 1.34
N ILE A 34 15.96 12.87 2.64
CA ILE A 34 14.97 12.28 3.55
C ILE A 34 14.21 13.43 4.20
N GLN A 35 13.19 13.94 3.49
CA GLN A 35 12.43 15.13 3.90
C GLN A 35 10.94 14.83 4.07
N GLN A 36 10.65 13.62 4.54
CA GLN A 36 9.29 13.13 4.76
C GLN A 36 9.28 12.10 5.89
N GLU A 37 8.12 11.51 6.15
CA GLU A 37 7.97 10.42 7.12
C GLU A 37 8.83 9.21 6.71
N ILE A 38 9.40 8.53 7.72
CA ILE A 38 10.18 7.30 7.52
C ILE A 38 9.22 6.14 7.31
N ASP A 39 9.18 5.62 6.09
CA ASP A 39 8.34 4.53 5.64
C ASP A 39 9.09 3.57 4.68
N ASN A 40 8.40 2.60 4.13
CA ASN A 40 8.98 1.67 3.17
C ASN A 40 9.45 2.37 1.87
N THR A 41 8.85 3.50 1.52
CA THR A 41 9.24 4.29 0.34
C THR A 41 10.58 5.01 0.58
N THR A 42 10.72 5.65 1.74
CA THR A 42 12.00 6.30 2.13
C THR A 42 13.11 5.28 2.32
N TRP A 43 12.81 4.11 2.87
CA TRP A 43 13.75 3.00 2.90
C TRP A 43 14.21 2.60 1.49
N LEU A 44 13.26 2.43 0.54
CA LEU A 44 13.58 2.13 -0.85
C LEU A 44 14.51 3.17 -1.47
N TYR A 45 14.25 4.45 -1.23
CA TYR A 45 15.06 5.55 -1.76
C TYR A 45 16.48 5.54 -1.17
N LEU A 46 16.62 5.33 0.14
CA LEU A 46 17.94 5.20 0.75
C LEU A 46 18.70 3.99 0.21
N LYS A 47 18.06 2.82 0.16
CA LYS A 47 18.65 1.58 -0.36
C LYS A 47 19.17 1.75 -1.79
N ASN A 48 18.33 2.29 -2.68
CA ASN A 48 18.71 2.51 -4.07
C ASN A 48 19.76 3.61 -4.21
N GLY A 49 19.65 4.68 -3.41
CA GLY A 49 20.62 5.76 -3.39
C GLY A 49 22.01 5.32 -2.93
N LEU A 50 22.10 4.48 -1.90
CA LEU A 50 23.38 3.90 -1.45
C LEU A 50 23.98 2.99 -2.53
N ALA A 51 23.17 2.13 -3.15
CA ALA A 51 23.64 1.25 -4.22
C ALA A 51 24.10 2.05 -5.45
N GLU A 52 23.41 3.14 -5.79
CA GLU A 52 23.84 3.99 -6.90
C GLU A 52 25.10 4.80 -6.55
N ALA A 53 25.23 5.30 -5.33
CA ALA A 53 26.45 5.97 -4.86
C ALA A 53 27.66 5.03 -4.95
N GLU A 54 27.51 3.75 -4.59
CA GLU A 54 28.54 2.73 -4.71
C GLU A 54 28.88 2.46 -6.19
N ARG A 55 27.87 2.30 -7.04
CA ARG A 55 28.06 2.12 -8.49
C ARG A 55 28.80 3.27 -9.14
N LEU A 56 28.54 4.50 -8.69
CA LEU A 56 29.21 5.71 -9.18
C LEU A 56 30.56 5.98 -8.50
N GLN A 57 30.97 5.13 -7.56
CA GLN A 57 32.19 5.27 -6.79
C GLN A 57 32.26 6.62 -6.04
N ALA A 58 31.17 7.05 -5.45
CA ALA A 58 31.12 8.26 -4.65
C ALA A 58 32.09 8.19 -3.47
N GLN A 59 32.77 9.29 -3.16
CA GLN A 59 33.69 9.39 -2.04
C GLN A 59 32.97 9.55 -0.69
N ALA A 60 31.75 10.08 -0.71
CA ALA A 60 30.91 10.25 0.46
C ALA A 60 29.43 10.30 0.07
N VAL A 61 28.59 9.86 0.99
CA VAL A 61 27.15 10.04 0.94
C VAL A 61 26.76 11.08 1.98
N LEU A 62 25.93 12.05 1.60
CA LEU A 62 25.34 13.03 2.49
C LEU A 62 23.82 12.90 2.49
N ILE A 63 23.26 12.46 3.62
CA ILE A 63 21.82 12.44 3.83
C ILE A 63 21.37 13.86 4.21
N HIS A 64 20.46 14.45 3.44
CA HIS A 64 19.83 15.71 3.76
C HIS A 64 18.49 15.42 4.43
N MET A 65 18.41 15.66 5.76
CA MET A 65 17.33 15.15 6.61
C MET A 65 16.44 16.24 7.16
N ASN A 66 15.13 16.02 7.03
CA ASN A 66 14.09 16.72 7.76
C ASN A 66 12.89 15.79 7.96
N THR A 67 12.79 15.15 9.13
CA THR A 67 11.72 14.19 9.42
C THR A 67 11.28 14.24 10.88
N TYR A 68 10.01 14.00 11.11
CA TYR A 68 9.43 13.81 12.45
C TYR A 68 9.46 12.34 12.91
N GLY A 69 10.02 11.44 12.10
CA GLY A 69 10.10 10.01 12.39
C GLY A 69 9.22 9.18 11.48
N GLY A 70 8.80 8.02 11.94
CA GLY A 70 7.95 7.09 11.19
C GLY A 70 8.12 5.65 11.63
N LEU A 71 8.08 4.70 10.69
CA LEU A 71 8.11 3.27 10.94
C LEU A 71 9.44 2.80 11.52
N LEU A 72 9.39 2.11 12.66
CA LEU A 72 10.58 1.58 13.34
C LEU A 72 11.35 0.57 12.47
N GLU A 73 10.65 -0.31 11.76
CA GLU A 73 11.27 -1.31 10.88
C GLU A 73 12.00 -0.70 9.70
N ALA A 74 11.39 0.30 9.06
CA ALA A 74 12.05 1.05 8.00
C ALA A 74 13.30 1.75 8.55
N ALA A 75 13.22 2.36 9.74
CA ALA A 75 14.33 3.01 10.41
C ALA A 75 15.46 2.03 10.76
N ASP A 76 15.15 0.82 11.24
CA ASP A 76 16.15 -0.21 11.55
C ASP A 76 16.85 -0.72 10.28
N SER A 77 16.10 -0.91 9.20
CA SER A 77 16.66 -1.27 7.89
C SER A 77 17.60 -0.17 7.37
N MET A 78 17.20 1.10 7.49
CA MET A 78 18.00 2.25 7.09
C MET A 78 19.27 2.38 7.97
N ARG A 79 19.14 2.27 9.29
CA ARG A 79 20.25 2.24 10.25
C ARG A 79 21.27 1.17 9.87
N THR A 80 20.79 -0.04 9.63
CA THR A 80 21.64 -1.18 9.28
C THR A 80 22.39 -0.94 7.97
N ALA A 81 21.71 -0.47 6.93
CA ALA A 81 22.33 -0.16 5.66
C ALA A 81 23.38 0.96 5.77
N ILE A 82 23.16 1.97 6.61
CA ILE A 82 24.13 3.05 6.87
C ILE A 82 25.35 2.55 7.60
N LEU A 83 25.18 1.78 8.70
CA LEU A 83 26.28 1.25 9.50
C LEU A 83 27.21 0.34 8.70
N TYR A 84 26.66 -0.42 7.75
CA TYR A 84 27.45 -1.34 6.91
C TYR A 84 27.76 -0.81 5.52
N SER A 85 27.50 0.49 5.27
CA SER A 85 27.84 1.12 3.99
C SER A 85 29.36 1.10 3.77
N PRO A 86 29.83 0.67 2.59
CA PRO A 86 31.26 0.75 2.24
C PRO A 86 31.72 2.20 1.98
N ILE A 87 30.78 3.12 1.77
CA ILE A 87 31.03 4.55 1.56
C ILE A 87 30.68 5.28 2.86
N PRO A 88 31.51 6.22 3.32
CA PRO A 88 31.21 7.03 4.49
C PRO A 88 29.91 7.81 4.33
N VAL A 89 28.96 7.60 5.24
CA VAL A 89 27.66 8.28 5.25
C VAL A 89 27.65 9.33 6.35
N SER A 90 27.33 10.55 5.98
CA SER A 90 27.09 11.68 6.90
C SER A 90 25.65 12.16 6.74
N VAL A 91 25.15 12.87 7.76
CA VAL A 91 23.82 13.47 7.71
C VAL A 91 23.90 14.98 7.96
N PHE A 92 23.13 15.74 7.20
CA PHE A 92 22.86 17.15 7.47
C PHE A 92 21.39 17.29 7.87
N ILE A 93 21.15 17.61 9.14
CA ILE A 93 19.82 17.84 9.70
C ILE A 93 19.42 19.28 9.45
N ASP A 94 18.50 19.46 8.49
CA ASP A 94 18.03 20.78 8.07
C ASP A 94 17.12 21.42 9.14
N ASN A 95 16.14 20.67 9.66
CA ASN A 95 15.20 21.17 10.66
C ASN A 95 14.96 20.13 11.78
N ASN A 96 14.52 18.92 11.43
CA ASN A 96 14.22 17.91 12.43
C ASN A 96 14.83 16.55 12.08
N ALA A 97 15.34 15.86 13.09
CA ALA A 97 15.63 14.45 13.11
C ALA A 97 15.01 13.84 14.36
N ALA A 98 13.67 13.79 14.38
CA ALA A 98 12.93 13.27 15.53
C ALA A 98 12.66 11.76 15.38
N SER A 99 12.56 11.04 16.51
CA SER A 99 12.18 9.63 16.57
C SER A 99 13.09 8.74 15.66
N ALA A 100 12.53 8.09 14.66
CA ALA A 100 13.29 7.31 13.66
C ALA A 100 14.44 8.12 13.01
N GLY A 101 14.24 9.43 12.82
CA GLY A 101 15.26 10.33 12.30
C GLY A 101 16.50 10.42 13.19
N ALA A 102 16.33 10.40 14.52
CA ALA A 102 17.44 10.37 15.47
C ALA A 102 18.24 9.06 15.35
N LEU A 103 17.57 7.92 15.31
CA LEU A 103 18.20 6.61 15.14
C LEU A 103 19.03 6.55 13.85
N ILE A 104 18.47 6.99 12.73
CA ILE A 104 19.13 7.04 11.42
C ILE A 104 20.32 8.00 11.45
N SER A 105 20.17 9.16 12.08
CA SER A 105 21.25 10.14 12.21
C SER A 105 22.40 9.62 13.05
N ILE A 106 22.12 8.94 14.16
CA ILE A 106 23.14 8.32 15.04
C ILE A 106 23.90 7.21 14.31
N ALA A 107 23.27 6.53 13.33
CA ALA A 107 23.95 5.53 12.51
C ALA A 107 24.96 6.14 11.52
N CYS A 108 24.82 7.42 11.17
CA CYS A 108 25.78 8.10 10.30
C CYS A 108 27.11 8.38 11.00
N GLN A 109 28.20 8.33 10.25
CA GLN A 109 29.55 8.60 10.81
C GLN A 109 29.66 10.03 11.36
N ARG A 110 29.03 11.02 10.68
CA ARG A 110 29.03 12.41 11.12
C ARG A 110 27.65 13.03 11.00
N ILE A 111 27.32 13.88 11.98
CA ILE A 111 26.08 14.63 12.04
C ILE A 111 26.39 16.11 11.93
N TYR A 112 25.77 16.77 10.97
CA TYR A 112 25.82 18.22 10.83
C TYR A 112 24.40 18.77 11.00
N MET A 113 24.28 19.94 11.59
CA MET A 113 22.96 20.50 11.88
C MET A 113 22.88 21.95 11.44
N ARG A 114 21.70 22.37 10.97
CA ARG A 114 21.40 23.79 10.82
C ARG A 114 21.11 24.41 12.19
N LYS A 115 21.42 25.71 12.34
CA LYS A 115 20.99 26.44 13.55
C LYS A 115 19.46 26.36 13.68
N GLY A 116 18.98 25.97 14.85
CA GLY A 116 17.56 25.76 15.11
C GLY A 116 17.05 24.34 14.82
N ALA A 117 17.87 23.48 14.24
CA ALA A 117 17.51 22.07 14.07
C ALA A 117 17.52 21.29 15.40
N ASN A 118 16.78 20.20 15.43
CA ASN A 118 16.64 19.34 16.60
C ASN A 118 16.91 17.87 16.25
N ILE A 119 17.43 17.12 17.25
CA ILE A 119 17.62 15.67 17.18
C ILE A 119 17.22 14.99 18.49
N GLY A 120 16.45 13.91 18.46
CA GLY A 120 16.04 13.15 19.66
C GLY A 120 14.57 12.75 19.63
N ALA A 121 13.91 12.78 20.81
CA ALA A 121 12.50 12.40 21.01
C ALA A 121 12.14 11.05 20.35
N ALA A 122 12.90 9.99 20.70
CA ALA A 122 12.82 8.69 20.04
C ALA A 122 11.98 7.65 20.81
N THR A 123 11.12 8.10 21.74
CA THR A 123 10.16 7.24 22.42
C THR A 123 9.22 6.59 21.40
N VAL A 124 9.04 5.27 21.49
CA VAL A 124 8.12 4.55 20.60
C VAL A 124 6.67 4.85 21.02
N VAL A 125 5.90 5.40 20.11
CA VAL A 125 4.50 5.77 20.32
C VAL A 125 3.59 5.03 19.35
N ASP A 126 2.32 4.87 19.73
CA ASP A 126 1.28 4.40 18.82
C ASP A 126 0.78 5.53 17.92
N GLN A 127 -0.17 5.23 17.03
CA GLN A 127 -0.76 6.21 16.10
C GLN A 127 -1.49 7.38 16.78
N THR A 128 -1.81 7.24 18.08
CA THR A 128 -2.44 8.30 18.88
C THR A 128 -1.42 9.18 19.61
N GLY A 129 -0.13 8.88 19.48
CA GLY A 129 0.96 9.55 20.20
C GLY A 129 1.19 9.05 21.63
N LYS A 130 0.51 7.97 22.05
CA LYS A 130 0.68 7.37 23.37
C LYS A 130 1.89 6.42 23.35
N ALA A 131 2.71 6.50 24.42
CA ALA A 131 3.86 5.61 24.57
C ALA A 131 3.45 4.12 24.53
N MET A 132 4.15 3.36 23.72
CA MET A 132 3.99 1.90 23.62
C MET A 132 4.48 1.22 24.91
N PRO A 133 4.01 -0.02 25.22
CA PRO A 133 4.48 -0.80 26.36
C PRO A 133 6.00 -0.94 26.43
N ASP A 134 6.53 -1.12 27.63
CA ASP A 134 7.99 -1.14 27.90
C ASP A 134 8.79 -2.14 27.04
N LYS A 135 8.17 -3.22 26.58
CA LYS A 135 8.79 -4.16 25.63
C LYS A 135 9.32 -3.45 24.37
N TYR A 136 8.53 -2.56 23.80
CA TYR A 136 8.90 -1.80 22.58
C TYR A 136 9.92 -0.72 22.92
N GLN A 137 9.77 -0.07 24.07
CA GLN A 137 10.75 0.92 24.55
C GLN A 137 12.10 0.24 24.81
N SER A 138 12.11 -0.95 25.44
CA SER A 138 13.32 -1.73 25.70
C SER A 138 14.05 -2.12 24.41
N TYR A 139 13.31 -2.51 23.37
CA TYR A 139 13.89 -2.82 22.06
C TYR A 139 14.52 -1.58 21.44
N MET A 140 13.82 -0.46 21.40
CA MET A 140 14.32 0.80 20.86
C MET A 140 15.52 1.34 21.63
N ARG A 141 15.50 1.26 22.97
CA ARG A 141 16.68 1.61 23.83
C ARG A 141 17.92 0.81 23.44
N SER A 142 17.75 -0.51 23.33
CA SER A 142 18.85 -1.39 22.95
C SER A 142 19.38 -1.06 21.56
N MET A 143 18.49 -0.79 20.62
CA MET A 143 18.84 -0.47 19.25
C MET A 143 19.61 0.86 19.15
N ILE A 144 19.10 1.93 19.72
CA ILE A 144 19.75 3.24 19.64
C ILE A 144 21.10 3.28 20.39
N ARG A 145 21.18 2.57 21.54
CA ARG A 145 22.42 2.40 22.28
C ARG A 145 23.46 1.64 21.47
N SER A 146 23.13 0.47 20.94
CA SER A 146 24.06 -0.34 20.12
C SER A 146 24.49 0.40 18.86
N THR A 147 23.63 1.24 18.29
CA THR A 147 23.98 2.10 17.16
C THR A 147 25.04 3.14 17.53
N ALA A 148 24.90 3.78 18.69
CA ALA A 148 25.92 4.71 19.20
C ALA A 148 27.25 3.98 19.55
N GLU A 149 27.16 2.80 20.14
CA GLU A 149 28.32 1.94 20.47
C GLU A 149 29.08 1.49 19.22
N ALA A 150 28.40 1.27 18.09
CA ALA A 150 29.01 0.80 16.84
C ALA A 150 30.08 1.74 16.29
N HIS A 151 30.02 3.03 16.61
CA HIS A 151 31.05 4.01 16.20
C HIS A 151 32.31 3.95 17.10
N GLY A 152 32.29 3.21 18.23
CA GLY A 152 33.42 3.04 19.11
C GLY A 152 33.77 4.30 19.90
N LYS A 153 35.05 4.38 20.28
CA LYS A 153 35.59 5.48 21.09
C LYS A 153 36.66 6.24 20.34
N ASP A 154 36.60 7.55 20.42
CA ASP A 154 37.65 8.44 19.98
C ASP A 154 38.81 8.43 20.97
N THR A 155 40.05 8.40 20.46
CA THR A 155 41.25 8.51 21.25
C THR A 155 41.71 9.96 21.23
N LEU A 156 41.63 10.63 22.37
CA LEU A 156 42.09 11.99 22.54
C LEU A 156 43.48 11.94 23.23
N ILE A 157 44.52 12.28 22.48
CA ILE A 157 45.88 12.33 22.99
C ILE A 157 46.14 13.77 23.47
N SER A 158 46.30 13.93 24.80
CA SER A 158 46.80 15.16 25.41
C SER A 158 48.27 14.98 25.79
N GLN A 159 49.00 16.06 26.01
CA GLN A 159 50.45 16.00 26.31
C GLN A 159 50.80 15.16 27.56
N GLN A 160 49.82 14.81 28.43
CA GLN A 160 49.99 14.08 29.67
C GLN A 160 49.18 12.81 29.81
N ASP A 161 48.05 12.67 29.01
CA ASP A 161 47.14 11.52 29.15
C ASP A 161 46.48 11.14 27.83
N THR A 162 46.13 9.85 27.68
CA THR A 162 45.29 9.33 26.60
C THR A 162 43.89 9.09 27.16
N ILE A 163 42.91 9.87 26.67
CA ILE A 163 41.53 9.77 27.11
C ILE A 163 40.74 9.05 26.01
N PHE A 164 39.99 8.03 26.39
CA PHE A 164 39.04 7.34 25.51
C PHE A 164 37.62 7.86 25.79
N ARG A 165 37.05 8.51 24.83
CA ARG A 165 35.68 9.02 24.90
C ARG A 165 34.82 8.35 23.82
N TRP A 166 33.58 8.00 24.16
CA TRP A 166 32.63 7.56 23.13
C TRP A 166 32.52 8.60 22.01
N HIS A 167 32.51 8.14 20.75
CA HIS A 167 32.27 9.01 19.63
C HIS A 167 30.87 9.66 19.77
N ARG A 168 29.86 8.85 20.12
CA ARG A 168 28.54 9.27 20.63
C ARG A 168 28.26 8.48 21.91
N ASP A 169 27.93 9.19 22.98
CA ASP A 169 27.68 8.53 24.27
C ASP A 169 26.41 7.68 24.18
N PRO A 170 26.48 6.34 24.38
CA PRO A 170 25.33 5.44 24.31
C PRO A 170 24.24 5.76 25.34
N LEU A 171 24.63 6.30 26.53
CA LEU A 171 23.67 6.68 27.56
C LEU A 171 22.83 7.89 27.13
N ILE A 172 23.43 8.83 26.42
CA ILE A 172 22.73 9.99 25.85
C ILE A 172 21.76 9.53 24.75
N ALA A 173 22.16 8.56 23.89
CA ALA A 173 21.26 7.97 22.91
C ALA A 173 20.05 7.31 23.58
N GLU A 174 20.27 6.57 24.67
CA GLU A 174 19.23 5.91 25.44
C GLU A 174 18.26 6.90 26.09
N ALA A 175 18.75 8.07 26.57
CA ALA A 175 17.94 9.14 27.11
C ALA A 175 17.02 9.81 26.08
N MET A 176 17.27 9.66 24.77
CA MET A 176 16.35 10.10 23.71
C MET A 176 15.13 9.19 23.60
N VAL A 177 15.14 7.98 24.16
CA VAL A 177 14.04 7.01 24.11
C VAL A 177 13.28 6.95 25.41
N ASP A 178 13.99 6.92 26.56
CA ASP A 178 13.44 6.56 27.87
C ASP A 178 13.59 7.71 28.86
N ASP A 179 12.47 8.15 29.39
CA ASP A 179 12.39 9.23 30.38
C ASP A 179 12.94 8.85 31.77
N ARG A 180 13.21 7.57 32.01
CA ARG A 180 13.83 7.08 33.26
C ARG A 180 15.34 7.26 33.28
N VAL A 181 15.95 7.46 32.11
CA VAL A 181 17.40 7.61 31.99
C VAL A 181 17.84 8.98 32.46
N VAL A 182 18.77 9.01 33.40
CA VAL A 182 19.36 10.23 33.92
C VAL A 182 20.78 10.38 33.38
N VAL A 183 21.07 11.51 32.78
CA VAL A 183 22.42 11.92 32.38
C VAL A 183 22.79 13.16 33.18
N PRO A 184 23.83 13.06 34.10
CA PRO A 184 24.19 14.17 34.92
C PRO A 184 24.51 15.46 34.17
N ASN A 185 23.97 16.59 34.61
CA ASN A 185 24.07 17.92 33.99
C ASN A 185 23.45 18.05 32.59
N LEU A 186 22.68 17.05 32.14
CA LEU A 186 21.99 17.09 30.86
C LEU A 186 20.49 16.90 31.00
N ILE A 187 20.04 15.79 31.58
CA ILE A 187 18.62 15.50 31.70
C ILE A 187 18.30 14.71 32.96
N ASP A 188 17.20 15.10 33.62
CA ASP A 188 16.66 14.44 34.81
C ASP A 188 15.62 13.37 34.42
N SER A 189 15.31 12.47 35.37
CA SER A 189 14.25 11.49 35.23
C SER A 189 12.88 12.14 34.97
N GLY A 190 12.05 11.51 34.17
CA GLY A 190 10.72 11.99 33.77
C GLY A 190 10.72 12.89 32.53
N LYS A 191 11.85 12.96 31.81
CA LYS A 191 11.98 13.75 30.58
C LYS A 191 12.68 12.93 29.49
N VAL A 192 12.22 13.06 28.27
CA VAL A 192 12.85 12.49 27.09
C VAL A 192 13.75 13.53 26.43
N LEU A 193 14.96 13.14 26.08
CA LEU A 193 15.97 14.04 25.54
C LEU A 193 15.68 14.41 24.08
N THR A 194 15.74 15.71 23.82
CA THR A 194 15.82 16.28 22.48
C THR A 194 16.86 17.37 22.50
N PHE A 195 17.89 17.25 21.69
CA PHE A 195 18.90 18.28 21.54
C PHE A 195 18.51 19.35 20.55
N THR A 196 18.77 20.59 20.91
CA THR A 196 19.00 21.66 19.94
C THR A 196 20.34 21.47 19.27
N ALA A 197 20.58 22.11 18.12
CA ALA A 197 21.84 22.04 17.41
C ALA A 197 23.05 22.46 18.27
N GLN A 198 22.89 23.45 19.17
CA GLN A 198 23.95 23.91 20.05
C GLN A 198 24.24 22.92 21.19
N GLU A 199 23.18 22.30 21.75
CA GLU A 199 23.36 21.26 22.75
C GLU A 199 24.01 20.01 22.13
N ALA A 200 23.59 19.61 20.93
CA ALA A 200 24.22 18.50 20.21
C ALA A 200 25.73 18.74 19.97
N MET A 201 26.12 19.96 19.61
CA MET A 201 27.54 20.36 19.53
C MET A 201 28.26 20.25 20.89
N LYS A 202 27.65 20.78 21.96
CA LYS A 202 28.24 20.77 23.31
C LYS A 202 28.44 19.34 23.82
N TRP A 203 27.53 18.43 23.51
CA TRP A 203 27.57 17.04 23.97
C TRP A 203 28.17 16.04 22.96
N HIS A 204 28.81 16.58 21.91
CA HIS A 204 29.49 15.79 20.85
C HIS A 204 28.58 14.84 20.09
N TYR A 205 27.31 15.22 19.90
CA TYR A 205 26.34 14.55 19.04
C TYR A 205 26.25 15.18 17.65
N CYS A 206 26.95 16.28 17.43
CA CYS A 206 27.04 17.00 16.16
C CYS A 206 28.47 17.46 15.96
N GLU A 207 29.04 17.24 14.78
CA GLU A 207 30.40 17.62 14.41
C GLU A 207 30.49 19.04 13.87
N GLY A 208 29.37 19.67 13.50
CA GLY A 208 29.40 21.04 13.00
C GLY A 208 28.03 21.62 12.70
N LEU A 209 27.99 22.98 12.75
CA LEU A 209 26.79 23.72 12.36
C LEU A 209 26.99 24.29 10.94
N ALA A 210 26.01 24.05 10.05
CA ALA A 210 26.03 24.52 8.67
C ALA A 210 24.66 25.08 8.28
N GLU A 211 24.65 26.03 7.35
CA GLU A 211 23.41 26.62 6.84
C GLU A 211 22.97 25.97 5.52
N SER A 212 23.82 25.14 4.91
CA SER A 212 23.53 24.47 3.63
C SER A 212 24.35 23.19 3.44
N VAL A 213 23.88 22.34 2.54
CA VAL A 213 24.60 21.16 2.04
C VAL A 213 25.99 21.53 1.51
N ASP A 214 26.09 22.60 0.73
CA ASP A 214 27.37 23.09 0.19
C ASP A 214 28.37 23.45 1.30
N GLN A 215 27.91 24.10 2.36
CA GLN A 215 28.76 24.41 3.52
C GLN A 215 29.23 23.15 4.25
N VAL A 216 28.41 22.12 4.38
CA VAL A 216 28.83 20.83 4.95
C VAL A 216 29.94 20.23 4.11
N ILE A 217 29.76 20.18 2.79
CA ILE A 217 30.72 19.56 1.87
C ILE A 217 32.04 20.32 1.84
N THR A 218 32.00 21.64 1.75
CA THR A 218 33.19 22.47 1.59
C THR A 218 33.95 22.66 2.91
N GLN A 219 33.24 22.99 3.99
CA GLN A 219 33.85 23.35 5.27
C GLN A 219 34.20 22.12 6.14
N TYR A 220 33.34 21.10 6.17
CA TYR A 220 33.51 19.98 7.11
C TYR A 220 33.99 18.70 6.43
N MET A 221 33.59 18.43 5.18
CA MET A 221 34.13 17.29 4.44
C MET A 221 35.44 17.63 3.73
N GLY A 222 35.77 18.91 3.58
CA GLY A 222 37.03 19.36 3.01
C GLY A 222 37.11 19.31 1.48
N TYR A 223 35.97 19.18 0.79
CA TYR A 223 35.90 19.11 -0.66
C TYR A 223 35.64 20.53 -1.25
N SER A 224 36.68 21.29 -1.55
CA SER A 224 36.53 22.64 -2.14
C SER A 224 36.10 22.63 -3.61
N ASN A 225 36.37 21.55 -4.35
CA ASN A 225 35.95 21.36 -5.74
C ASN A 225 35.42 19.94 -5.90
N TYR A 226 34.11 19.79 -5.95
CA TYR A 226 33.40 18.50 -5.91
C TYR A 226 32.31 18.47 -6.97
N ASP A 227 31.87 17.27 -7.31
CA ASP A 227 30.63 17.03 -8.06
C ASP A 227 29.56 16.54 -7.08
N LEU A 228 28.39 17.20 -7.10
CA LEU A 228 27.24 16.80 -6.28
C LEU A 228 26.20 16.14 -7.18
N VAL A 229 25.88 14.88 -6.89
CA VAL A 229 24.79 14.16 -7.53
C VAL A 229 23.73 13.86 -6.47
N ALA A 230 22.53 14.35 -6.69
CA ALA A 230 21.40 14.04 -5.82
C ALA A 230 20.63 12.84 -6.36
N TYR A 231 20.29 11.90 -5.47
CA TYR A 231 19.42 10.78 -5.80
C TYR A 231 18.10 11.28 -6.34
N GLN A 232 17.74 10.81 -7.52
CA GLN A 232 16.43 11.10 -8.11
C GLN A 232 15.67 9.79 -8.25
N PRO A 233 14.59 9.60 -7.48
CA PRO A 233 13.76 8.41 -7.63
C PRO A 233 13.35 8.24 -9.09
N SER A 234 13.62 7.08 -9.67
CA SER A 234 13.21 6.76 -11.03
C SER A 234 11.68 6.80 -11.15
N PHE A 235 11.18 6.88 -12.39
CA PHE A 235 9.72 6.75 -12.61
C PHE A 235 9.19 5.45 -11.99
N TYR A 236 9.94 4.37 -12.12
CA TYR A 236 9.61 3.06 -11.52
C TYR A 236 9.53 3.15 -9.99
N ASP A 237 10.52 3.76 -9.31
CA ASP A 237 10.52 3.90 -7.85
C ASP A 237 9.34 4.73 -7.35
N ARG A 238 9.00 5.80 -8.08
CA ARG A 238 7.84 6.64 -7.75
C ARG A 238 6.51 5.89 -7.89
N VAL A 239 6.33 5.17 -9.00
CA VAL A 239 5.14 4.34 -9.22
C VAL A 239 5.05 3.26 -8.16
N LYS A 240 6.15 2.57 -7.88
CA LYS A 240 6.22 1.53 -6.87
C LYS A 240 5.90 2.07 -5.47
N GLY A 241 6.54 3.17 -5.05
CA GLY A 241 6.24 3.82 -3.77
C GLY A 241 4.78 4.25 -3.66
N PHE A 242 4.21 4.78 -4.74
CA PHE A 242 2.78 5.12 -4.79
C PHE A 242 1.89 3.88 -4.61
N LEU A 243 2.20 2.78 -5.32
CA LEU A 243 1.46 1.51 -5.20
C LEU A 243 1.56 0.88 -3.81
N LEU A 244 2.67 1.07 -3.10
CA LEU A 244 2.89 0.59 -1.74
C LEU A 244 2.30 1.49 -0.65
N SER A 245 1.78 2.67 -1.02
CA SER A 245 1.19 3.57 -0.03
C SER A 245 -0.07 2.95 0.61
N PRO A 246 -0.27 3.07 1.94
CA PRO A 246 -1.41 2.46 2.64
C PRO A 246 -2.77 2.89 2.09
N MET A 247 -2.87 4.15 1.65
CA MET A 247 -4.09 4.68 1.04
C MET A 247 -4.44 3.96 -0.26
N LEU A 248 -3.46 3.76 -1.16
CA LEU A 248 -3.72 3.07 -2.42
C LEU A 248 -3.91 1.57 -2.21
N GLN A 249 -3.19 0.96 -1.28
CA GLN A 249 -3.38 -0.45 -0.91
C GLN A 249 -4.83 -0.70 -0.45
N SER A 250 -5.37 0.16 0.43
CA SER A 250 -6.78 0.07 0.85
C SER A 250 -7.75 0.24 -0.32
N LEU A 251 -7.47 1.16 -1.26
CA LEU A 251 -8.27 1.37 -2.47
C LEU A 251 -8.22 0.14 -3.39
N LEU A 252 -7.05 -0.44 -3.58
CA LEU A 252 -6.90 -1.65 -4.41
C LEU A 252 -7.66 -2.83 -3.80
N ILE A 253 -7.58 -3.03 -2.47
CA ILE A 253 -8.36 -4.05 -1.76
C ILE A 253 -9.86 -3.82 -1.97
N MET A 254 -10.32 -2.57 -1.85
CA MET A 254 -11.71 -2.21 -2.11
C MET A 254 -12.13 -2.58 -3.56
N LEU A 255 -11.28 -2.31 -4.55
CA LEU A 255 -11.56 -2.64 -5.96
C LEU A 255 -11.55 -4.15 -6.21
N ILE A 256 -10.65 -4.90 -5.55
CA ILE A 256 -10.60 -6.36 -5.65
C ILE A 256 -11.92 -6.95 -5.14
N ILE A 257 -12.26 -6.66 -3.90
CA ILE A 257 -13.45 -7.24 -3.24
C ILE A 257 -14.74 -6.71 -3.87
N GLY A 258 -14.81 -5.39 -4.11
CA GLY A 258 -15.97 -4.75 -4.73
C GLY A 258 -16.24 -5.27 -6.15
N GLY A 259 -15.21 -5.42 -6.95
CA GLY A 259 -15.37 -5.93 -8.31
C GLY A 259 -15.80 -7.41 -8.35
N ILE A 260 -15.23 -8.27 -7.48
CA ILE A 260 -15.69 -9.66 -7.30
C ILE A 260 -17.17 -9.67 -6.92
N TYR A 261 -17.55 -8.88 -5.92
CA TYR A 261 -18.93 -8.80 -5.44
C TYR A 261 -19.92 -8.36 -6.54
N PHE A 262 -19.56 -7.31 -7.30
CA PHE A 262 -20.42 -6.82 -8.39
C PHE A 262 -20.58 -7.83 -9.52
N GLU A 263 -19.53 -8.54 -9.89
CA GLU A 263 -19.63 -9.62 -10.89
C GLU A 263 -20.55 -10.73 -10.44
N MET A 264 -20.55 -11.05 -9.12
CA MET A 264 -21.44 -12.04 -8.53
C MET A 264 -22.93 -11.61 -8.59
N GLN A 265 -23.19 -10.32 -8.42
CA GLN A 265 -24.56 -9.79 -8.46
C GLN A 265 -25.11 -9.64 -9.90
N THR A 266 -24.21 -9.45 -10.87
CA THR A 266 -24.57 -9.21 -12.28
C THR A 266 -23.72 -10.08 -13.21
N PRO A 267 -23.88 -11.38 -13.17
CA PRO A 267 -23.02 -12.31 -13.92
C PRO A 267 -23.11 -12.05 -15.41
N GLY A 268 -21.95 -12.03 -16.08
CA GLY A 268 -21.85 -11.89 -17.54
C GLY A 268 -21.47 -10.50 -18.06
N ILE A 269 -21.27 -9.50 -17.20
CA ILE A 269 -20.76 -8.18 -17.61
C ILE A 269 -19.24 -8.23 -17.82
N GLY A 270 -18.51 -8.97 -16.97
CA GLY A 270 -17.05 -9.19 -17.04
C GLY A 270 -16.20 -7.97 -16.64
N PHE A 271 -16.73 -6.75 -16.71
CA PHE A 271 -16.01 -5.52 -16.38
C PHE A 271 -15.63 -5.42 -14.89
N PRO A 272 -16.52 -5.70 -13.91
CA PRO A 272 -16.14 -5.70 -12.50
C PRO A 272 -15.06 -6.72 -12.18
N LEU A 273 -15.14 -7.93 -12.74
CA LEU A 273 -14.14 -8.96 -12.57
C LEU A 273 -12.79 -8.54 -13.16
N ALA A 274 -12.79 -7.98 -14.37
CA ALA A 274 -11.57 -7.47 -15.00
C ALA A 274 -10.91 -6.37 -14.14
N THR A 275 -11.71 -5.46 -13.56
CA THR A 275 -11.22 -4.43 -12.64
C THR A 275 -10.58 -5.05 -11.39
N SER A 276 -11.20 -6.11 -10.82
CA SER A 276 -10.63 -6.84 -9.67
C SER A 276 -9.29 -7.49 -10.00
N VAL A 277 -9.18 -8.12 -11.17
CA VAL A 277 -7.93 -8.77 -11.62
C VAL A 277 -6.82 -7.73 -11.79
N VAL A 278 -7.11 -6.60 -12.46
CA VAL A 278 -6.13 -5.51 -12.60
C VAL A 278 -5.72 -4.97 -11.24
N ALA A 279 -6.68 -4.73 -10.34
CA ALA A 279 -6.39 -4.24 -8.99
C ALA A 279 -5.55 -5.26 -8.19
N ALA A 280 -5.81 -6.57 -8.32
CA ALA A 280 -5.00 -7.61 -7.68
C ALA A 280 -3.57 -7.65 -8.22
N VAL A 281 -3.38 -7.52 -9.52
CA VAL A 281 -2.03 -7.42 -10.10
C VAL A 281 -1.30 -6.18 -9.57
N LEU A 282 -1.94 -5.02 -9.57
CA LEU A 282 -1.34 -3.78 -9.03
C LEU A 282 -1.05 -3.84 -7.53
N TYR A 283 -1.83 -4.64 -6.79
CA TYR A 283 -1.63 -4.88 -5.37
C TYR A 283 -0.45 -5.82 -5.11
N PHE A 284 -0.42 -7.00 -5.73
CA PHE A 284 0.55 -8.04 -5.44
C PHE A 284 1.90 -7.84 -6.14
N ALA A 285 1.94 -7.27 -7.36
CA ALA A 285 3.17 -7.16 -8.12
C ALA A 285 4.29 -6.38 -7.39
N PRO A 286 4.07 -5.17 -6.84
CA PRO A 286 5.09 -4.46 -6.10
C PRO A 286 5.52 -5.18 -4.82
N LEU A 287 4.57 -5.80 -4.10
CA LEU A 287 4.85 -6.56 -2.88
C LEU A 287 5.69 -7.81 -3.16
N TYR A 288 5.41 -8.51 -4.25
CA TYR A 288 6.19 -9.68 -4.69
C TYR A 288 7.61 -9.32 -5.12
N ILE A 289 7.77 -8.23 -5.90
CA ILE A 289 9.09 -7.77 -6.37
C ILE A 289 9.98 -7.35 -5.18
N ASP A 290 9.40 -6.82 -4.11
CA ASP A 290 10.13 -6.44 -2.90
C ASP A 290 10.38 -7.61 -1.93
N GLY A 291 9.85 -8.78 -2.23
CA GLY A 291 9.92 -9.94 -1.34
C GLY A 291 9.04 -9.81 -0.09
N LEU A 292 8.15 -8.81 -0.04
CA LEU A 292 7.17 -8.65 1.04
C LEU A 292 6.03 -9.66 0.93
N ALA A 293 5.55 -9.90 -0.30
CA ALA A 293 4.60 -10.97 -0.58
C ALA A 293 5.33 -12.14 -1.23
N GLN A 294 5.14 -13.32 -0.68
CA GLN A 294 5.67 -14.56 -1.26
C GLN A 294 4.62 -15.28 -2.09
N SER A 295 5.04 -16.33 -2.77
CA SER A 295 4.13 -17.15 -3.59
C SER A 295 2.98 -17.75 -2.77
N MET A 296 3.18 -17.96 -1.47
CA MET A 296 2.17 -18.59 -0.59
C MET A 296 1.00 -17.67 -0.25
N GLU A 297 1.22 -16.37 -0.05
CA GLU A 297 0.15 -15.40 0.20
C GLU A 297 -0.71 -15.21 -1.06
N ILE A 298 -0.06 -15.16 -2.22
CA ILE A 298 -0.72 -15.09 -3.52
C ILE A 298 -1.53 -16.36 -3.76
N LEU A 299 -0.95 -17.53 -3.45
CA LEU A 299 -1.62 -18.82 -3.58
C LEU A 299 -2.83 -18.92 -2.64
N ALA A 300 -2.70 -18.46 -1.39
CA ALA A 300 -3.80 -18.39 -0.43
C ALA A 300 -4.95 -17.51 -0.95
N PHE A 301 -4.60 -16.33 -1.49
CA PHE A 301 -5.59 -15.43 -2.11
C PHE A 301 -6.30 -16.11 -3.30
N LEU A 302 -5.56 -16.73 -4.22
CA LEU A 302 -6.13 -17.40 -5.40
C LEU A 302 -6.98 -18.61 -5.01
N LEU A 303 -6.54 -19.40 -4.03
CA LEU A 303 -7.32 -20.53 -3.50
C LEU A 303 -8.61 -20.04 -2.82
N GLY A 304 -8.51 -18.95 -2.05
CA GLY A 304 -9.67 -18.31 -1.45
C GLY A 304 -10.68 -17.82 -2.48
N LEU A 305 -10.20 -17.21 -3.56
CA LEU A 305 -11.02 -16.78 -4.69
C LEU A 305 -11.70 -17.97 -5.37
N LEU A 306 -10.96 -19.06 -5.61
CA LEU A 306 -11.49 -20.26 -6.22
C LEU A 306 -12.60 -20.88 -5.35
N LEU A 307 -12.37 -20.99 -4.02
CA LEU A 307 -13.38 -21.52 -3.10
C LEU A 307 -14.63 -20.65 -3.07
N LEU A 308 -14.47 -19.34 -3.12
CA LEU A 308 -15.60 -18.41 -3.19
C LEU A 308 -16.39 -18.57 -4.49
N LEU A 309 -15.72 -18.74 -5.62
CA LEU A 309 -16.36 -18.97 -6.92
C LEU A 309 -17.12 -20.32 -6.93
N VAL A 310 -16.52 -21.38 -6.36
CA VAL A 310 -17.18 -22.70 -6.24
C VAL A 310 -18.45 -22.61 -5.38
N GLU A 311 -18.38 -21.88 -4.26
CA GLU A 311 -19.55 -21.67 -3.39
C GLU A 311 -20.71 -21.00 -4.13
N ILE A 312 -20.39 -19.97 -4.93
CA ILE A 312 -21.42 -19.15 -5.58
C ILE A 312 -22.03 -19.84 -6.80
N PHE A 313 -21.21 -20.53 -7.60
CA PHE A 313 -21.65 -21.09 -8.87
C PHE A 313 -21.99 -22.58 -8.83
N VAL A 314 -21.49 -23.32 -7.82
CA VAL A 314 -21.60 -24.78 -7.75
C VAL A 314 -22.40 -25.25 -6.54
N ILE A 315 -22.21 -24.61 -5.37
CA ILE A 315 -22.85 -25.04 -4.13
C ILE A 315 -24.08 -24.17 -3.84
N PRO A 316 -25.31 -24.76 -3.76
CA PRO A 316 -26.48 -23.95 -3.43
C PRO A 316 -26.48 -23.56 -1.93
N GLY A 317 -26.43 -22.26 -1.66
CA GLY A 317 -26.39 -21.70 -0.31
C GLY A 317 -25.00 -21.10 0.02
N PHE A 318 -24.81 -20.63 1.25
CA PHE A 318 -23.55 -20.10 1.74
C PHE A 318 -23.01 -20.96 2.88
N GLY A 319 -21.95 -21.71 2.63
CA GLY A 319 -21.45 -22.73 3.55
C GLY A 319 -19.95 -22.62 3.84
N ILE A 320 -19.33 -23.76 4.11
CA ILE A 320 -17.93 -23.85 4.57
C ILE A 320 -16.95 -23.34 3.49
N ALA A 321 -17.20 -23.63 2.22
CA ALA A 321 -16.30 -23.20 1.15
C ALA A 321 -16.28 -21.67 1.00
N GLY A 322 -17.44 -21.02 1.11
CA GLY A 322 -17.54 -19.56 1.09
C GLY A 322 -16.84 -18.90 2.27
N ILE A 323 -17.06 -19.39 3.49
CA ILE A 323 -16.39 -18.90 4.70
C ILE A 323 -14.87 -19.07 4.59
N SER A 324 -14.41 -20.28 4.21
CA SER A 324 -12.99 -20.57 4.03
C SER A 324 -12.37 -19.70 2.93
N GLY A 325 -13.10 -19.46 1.84
CA GLY A 325 -12.70 -18.57 0.77
C GLY A 325 -12.45 -17.13 1.24
N ILE A 326 -13.39 -16.58 2.02
CA ILE A 326 -13.24 -15.24 2.61
C ILE A 326 -12.03 -15.18 3.55
N VAL A 327 -11.87 -16.18 4.44
CA VAL A 327 -10.74 -16.24 5.38
C VAL A 327 -9.41 -16.27 4.63
N LEU A 328 -9.31 -17.05 3.56
CA LEU A 328 -8.09 -17.14 2.76
C LEU A 328 -7.81 -15.86 1.96
N ILE A 329 -8.84 -15.20 1.42
CA ILE A 329 -8.68 -13.91 0.72
C ILE A 329 -8.17 -12.85 1.71
N VAL A 330 -8.87 -12.68 2.84
CA VAL A 330 -8.50 -11.68 3.86
C VAL A 330 -7.13 -12.01 4.46
N GLY A 331 -6.89 -13.29 4.74
CA GLY A 331 -5.59 -13.77 5.24
C GLY A 331 -4.46 -13.51 4.24
N GLY A 332 -4.61 -13.91 2.98
CA GLY A 332 -3.61 -13.67 1.93
C GLY A 332 -3.29 -12.19 1.72
N LEU A 333 -4.31 -11.34 1.70
CA LEU A 333 -4.15 -9.88 1.61
C LEU A 333 -3.44 -9.30 2.85
N THR A 334 -3.76 -9.79 4.04
CA THR A 334 -3.14 -9.30 5.29
C THR A 334 -1.68 -9.77 5.38
N LEU A 335 -1.43 -11.05 5.12
CA LEU A 335 -0.10 -11.64 5.19
C LEU A 335 0.86 -11.03 4.17
N SER A 336 0.38 -10.69 2.96
CA SER A 336 1.21 -10.04 1.93
C SER A 336 1.71 -8.64 2.32
N LEU A 337 1.11 -8.01 3.32
CA LEU A 337 1.55 -6.72 3.86
C LEU A 337 2.55 -6.86 5.01
N LEU A 338 2.80 -8.08 5.51
CA LEU A 338 3.60 -8.30 6.72
C LEU A 338 5.08 -8.57 6.45
N GLY A 339 5.51 -8.69 5.19
CA GLY A 339 6.93 -8.92 4.86
C GLY A 339 7.54 -10.15 5.54
N ASN A 340 6.73 -11.20 5.78
CA ASN A 340 7.21 -12.45 6.37
C ASN A 340 8.02 -13.27 5.37
N GLN A 341 9.02 -14.03 5.84
CA GLN A 341 9.74 -15.01 5.03
C GLN A 341 9.39 -16.41 5.52
N ASP A 342 8.86 -17.24 4.61
CA ASP A 342 8.50 -18.67 4.89
C ASP A 342 7.59 -18.89 6.10
N PHE A 343 6.61 -17.97 6.33
CA PHE A 343 5.74 -17.95 7.53
C PHE A 343 6.51 -17.79 8.85
N ASP A 344 7.73 -17.25 8.80
CA ASP A 344 8.43 -16.84 10.02
C ASP A 344 7.93 -15.44 10.46
N PHE A 345 7.11 -15.44 11.52
CA PHE A 345 6.55 -14.23 12.12
C PHE A 345 7.39 -13.71 13.29
N GLN A 346 8.58 -14.27 13.55
CA GLN A 346 9.41 -13.86 14.71
C GLN A 346 9.86 -12.39 14.60
N GLN A 347 9.98 -11.90 13.38
CA GLN A 347 10.36 -10.51 13.09
C GLN A 347 9.17 -9.56 12.88
N VAL A 348 7.93 -10.11 12.80
CA VAL A 348 6.72 -9.30 12.57
C VAL A 348 6.21 -8.76 13.90
N SER A 349 6.18 -7.44 14.04
CA SER A 349 5.64 -6.82 15.25
C SER A 349 4.10 -6.93 15.30
N ALA A 350 3.53 -6.95 16.53
CA ALA A 350 2.08 -6.89 16.69
C ALA A 350 1.47 -5.60 16.11
N ALA A 351 2.25 -4.51 16.06
CA ALA A 351 1.81 -3.25 15.48
C ALA A 351 1.67 -3.36 13.95
N ASP A 352 2.58 -4.05 13.28
CA ASP A 352 2.54 -4.21 11.82
C ASP A 352 1.44 -5.19 11.42
N SER A 353 1.26 -6.27 12.18
CA SER A 353 0.08 -7.14 12.04
C SER A 353 -1.22 -6.35 12.21
N GLY A 354 -1.27 -5.45 13.19
CA GLY A 354 -2.42 -4.56 13.41
C GLY A 354 -2.64 -3.57 12.25
N ARG A 355 -1.57 -2.98 11.70
CA ARG A 355 -1.64 -2.06 10.55
C ARG A 355 -2.07 -2.79 9.28
N ALA A 356 -1.47 -3.95 8.99
CA ALA A 356 -1.85 -4.76 7.85
C ALA A 356 -3.34 -5.15 7.92
N ALA A 357 -3.78 -5.68 9.08
CA ALA A 357 -5.17 -6.02 9.30
C ALA A 357 -6.10 -4.79 9.19
N LEU A 358 -5.71 -3.64 9.75
CA LEU A 358 -6.48 -2.40 9.66
C LEU A 358 -6.57 -1.91 8.21
N THR A 359 -5.49 -1.97 7.43
CA THR A 359 -5.49 -1.59 6.01
C THR A 359 -6.48 -2.45 5.22
N VAL A 360 -6.46 -3.77 5.43
CA VAL A 360 -7.40 -4.71 4.79
C VAL A 360 -8.84 -4.44 5.26
N LEU A 361 -9.07 -4.27 6.57
CA LEU A 361 -10.40 -3.99 7.11
C LEU A 361 -10.96 -2.64 6.65
N LEU A 362 -10.12 -1.62 6.52
CA LEU A 362 -10.52 -0.33 5.95
C LEU A 362 -10.91 -0.48 4.47
N GLY A 363 -10.10 -1.19 3.68
CA GLY A 363 -10.41 -1.49 2.28
C GLY A 363 -11.75 -2.22 2.14
N LEU A 364 -11.96 -3.27 2.95
CA LEU A 364 -13.22 -4.02 3.01
C LEU A 364 -14.40 -3.13 3.46
N GLY A 365 -14.22 -2.35 4.52
CA GLY A 365 -15.26 -1.48 5.07
C GLY A 365 -15.69 -0.37 4.09
N ILE A 366 -14.73 0.28 3.45
CA ILE A 366 -14.99 1.30 2.42
C ILE A 366 -15.65 0.66 1.20
N GLY A 367 -15.16 -0.53 0.78
CA GLY A 367 -15.75 -1.30 -0.31
C GLY A 367 -17.21 -1.65 -0.03
N PHE A 368 -17.50 -2.17 1.15
CA PHE A 368 -18.86 -2.50 1.58
C PHE A 368 -19.78 -1.26 1.66
N ALA A 369 -19.29 -0.16 2.23
CA ALA A 369 -20.02 1.10 2.27
C ALA A 369 -20.33 1.66 0.86
N LEU A 370 -19.36 1.57 -0.05
CA LEU A 370 -19.52 1.94 -1.45
C LEU A 370 -20.59 1.07 -2.15
N ILE A 371 -20.57 -0.24 -1.90
CA ILE A 371 -21.55 -1.19 -2.43
C ILE A 371 -22.96 -0.80 -1.96
N LEU A 372 -23.15 -0.56 -0.66
CA LEU A 372 -24.44 -0.14 -0.10
C LEU A 372 -24.90 1.19 -0.72
N TRP A 373 -23.98 2.16 -0.84
CA TRP A 373 -24.29 3.46 -1.43
C TRP A 373 -24.69 3.35 -2.91
N LEU A 374 -23.93 2.58 -3.70
CA LEU A 374 -24.23 2.34 -5.11
C LEU A 374 -25.54 1.57 -5.28
N SER A 375 -25.76 0.51 -4.49
CA SER A 375 -26.99 -0.27 -4.49
C SER A 375 -28.22 0.60 -4.22
N HIS A 376 -28.12 1.50 -3.24
CA HIS A 376 -29.20 2.47 -2.96
C HIS A 376 -29.43 3.48 -4.11
N LYS A 377 -28.36 3.90 -4.79
CA LYS A 377 -28.41 4.92 -5.84
C LYS A 377 -28.79 4.36 -7.22
N ILE A 378 -28.48 3.10 -7.51
CA ILE A 378 -28.83 2.42 -8.77
C ILE A 378 -30.34 2.25 -8.90
N GLY A 379 -31.06 2.06 -7.78
CA GLY A 379 -32.52 1.90 -7.78
C GLY A 379 -33.34 3.19 -8.01
N SER A 380 -32.75 4.39 -7.82
CA SER A 380 -33.56 5.60 -7.76
C SER A 380 -33.40 6.59 -8.93
N LYS A 381 -32.22 6.95 -9.38
CA LYS A 381 -31.97 7.88 -10.52
C LYS A 381 -30.48 7.88 -10.91
N GLY A 382 -30.08 7.64 -12.16
CA GLY A 382 -28.70 7.82 -12.61
C GLY A 382 -28.35 7.09 -13.92
N PRO A 383 -27.12 7.26 -14.45
CA PRO A 383 -26.69 6.63 -15.72
C PRO A 383 -26.66 5.09 -15.63
N LEU A 384 -26.63 4.52 -14.42
CA LEU A 384 -26.65 3.07 -14.16
C LEU A 384 -28.06 2.47 -14.13
N ARG A 385 -29.14 3.29 -14.32
CA ARG A 385 -30.53 2.81 -14.41
C ARG A 385 -30.73 1.80 -15.56
N ARG A 386 -29.87 1.84 -16.58
CA ARG A 386 -29.91 0.86 -17.68
C ARG A 386 -29.47 -0.54 -17.30
N MET A 387 -28.79 -0.67 -16.14
CA MET A 387 -28.34 -1.95 -15.59
C MET A 387 -29.34 -2.58 -14.60
N ALA A 388 -30.33 -1.81 -14.15
CA ALA A 388 -31.44 -2.35 -13.39
C ALA A 388 -32.49 -2.88 -14.37
N LEU A 389 -32.87 -4.17 -14.21
CA LEU A 389 -34.02 -4.75 -14.91
C LEU A 389 -35.28 -3.96 -14.50
N ASN A 390 -35.73 -3.06 -15.39
CA ASN A 390 -37.05 -2.46 -15.28
C ASN A 390 -38.08 -3.51 -15.69
N THR A 391 -38.19 -4.59 -14.95
CA THR A 391 -39.39 -5.42 -15.03
C THR A 391 -40.40 -4.79 -14.08
N ASP A 392 -41.18 -3.89 -14.60
CA ASP A 392 -42.32 -3.34 -13.87
C ASP A 392 -43.38 -4.45 -13.85
N LEU A 393 -43.31 -5.29 -12.80
CA LEU A 393 -44.30 -6.36 -12.53
C LEU A 393 -45.70 -5.78 -12.29
N GLY A 394 -45.82 -4.46 -12.14
CA GLY A 394 -47.08 -3.77 -11.94
C GLY A 394 -47.98 -3.75 -13.21
N GLU A 395 -47.38 -3.68 -14.41
CA GLU A 395 -48.18 -3.73 -15.67
C GLU A 395 -48.36 -5.16 -16.22
N ALA A 396 -47.51 -6.12 -15.78
CA ALA A 396 -47.65 -7.52 -16.23
C ALA A 396 -48.73 -8.30 -15.48
N ILE A 397 -49.29 -7.76 -14.38
CA ILE A 397 -50.31 -8.43 -13.56
C ILE A 397 -51.73 -7.90 -13.84
N SER A 398 -51.89 -6.78 -14.51
CA SER A 398 -53.20 -6.36 -15.04
C SER A 398 -53.44 -6.97 -16.42
N SER A 399 -53.61 -8.27 -16.48
CA SER A 399 -54.21 -8.90 -17.65
C SER A 399 -55.59 -8.23 -17.89
N PRO A 400 -55.86 -7.68 -19.07
CA PRO A 400 -57.11 -6.96 -19.29
C PRO A 400 -58.28 -7.91 -19.06
N THR A 401 -59.04 -7.69 -17.99
CA THR A 401 -60.38 -8.29 -17.84
C THR A 401 -61.28 -7.61 -18.81
N HIS A 402 -62.08 -8.36 -19.54
CA HIS A 402 -63.04 -7.90 -20.53
C HIS A 402 -64.46 -8.00 -19.99
N PRO A 403 -64.87 -7.19 -19.00
CA PRO A 403 -66.22 -7.25 -18.44
C PRO A 403 -67.26 -6.85 -19.45
N GLU A 404 -66.93 -6.12 -20.48
CA GLU A 404 -67.79 -5.71 -21.59
C GLU A 404 -68.24 -6.89 -22.48
N LEU A 405 -67.54 -8.03 -22.37
CA LEU A 405 -67.86 -9.23 -23.12
C LEU A 405 -68.79 -10.18 -22.39
N ILE A 406 -69.10 -9.94 -21.13
CA ILE A 406 -69.99 -10.80 -20.33
C ILE A 406 -71.40 -10.70 -20.93
N GLY A 407 -72.00 -11.85 -21.18
CA GLY A 407 -73.28 -11.98 -21.81
C GLY A 407 -73.30 -11.92 -23.37
N LYS A 408 -72.09 -11.68 -23.95
CA LYS A 408 -72.00 -11.68 -25.46
C LYS A 408 -71.93 -13.13 -25.96
N GLU A 409 -72.52 -13.30 -27.14
CA GLU A 409 -72.53 -14.56 -27.89
C GLU A 409 -71.28 -14.65 -28.80
N GLY A 410 -70.81 -15.87 -29.00
CA GLY A 410 -69.66 -16.16 -29.87
C GLY A 410 -69.69 -17.61 -30.36
N ILE A 411 -68.59 -18.06 -30.94
CA ILE A 411 -68.43 -19.44 -31.42
C ILE A 411 -67.11 -19.96 -30.94
N ALA A 412 -67.06 -21.27 -30.53
CA ALA A 412 -65.85 -21.97 -30.26
C ALA A 412 -65.00 -22.12 -31.51
N GLN A 413 -63.85 -21.42 -31.61
CA GLN A 413 -63.02 -21.49 -32.81
C GLN A 413 -62.17 -22.78 -32.79
N THR A 414 -61.83 -23.26 -31.61
CA THR A 414 -61.17 -24.57 -31.39
C THR A 414 -62.02 -25.39 -30.43
N VAL A 415 -61.75 -26.70 -30.30
CA VAL A 415 -62.35 -27.54 -29.26
C VAL A 415 -61.91 -27.02 -27.88
N LEU A 416 -62.88 -26.88 -26.94
CA LEU A 416 -62.57 -26.47 -25.55
C LEU A 416 -62.55 -27.75 -24.63
N ARG A 417 -61.32 -28.05 -24.02
CA ARG A 417 -61.10 -29.17 -23.09
C ARG A 417 -60.16 -28.78 -21.94
N PRO A 418 -60.57 -28.11 -20.91
CA PRO A 418 -61.65 -27.14 -20.83
C PRO A 418 -61.29 -25.81 -21.52
N SER A 419 -60.04 -25.57 -21.92
CA SER A 419 -59.54 -24.32 -22.55
C SER A 419 -59.38 -24.46 -24.05
N GLY A 420 -59.54 -23.31 -24.76
CA GLY A 420 -59.32 -23.20 -26.19
C GLY A 420 -59.53 -21.76 -26.66
N LYS A 421 -59.69 -21.57 -27.98
CA LYS A 421 -59.95 -20.25 -28.58
C LYS A 421 -61.43 -20.06 -28.90
N VAL A 422 -61.94 -18.89 -28.51
CA VAL A 422 -63.34 -18.47 -28.80
C VAL A 422 -63.33 -17.22 -29.63
N TRP A 423 -64.25 -17.09 -30.56
CA TRP A 423 -64.43 -15.93 -31.43
C TRP A 423 -65.67 -15.16 -31.00
N ILE A 424 -65.51 -13.89 -30.60
CA ILE A 424 -66.55 -13.02 -30.06
C ILE A 424 -66.37 -11.62 -30.70
N GLU A 425 -67.43 -11.07 -31.25
CA GLU A 425 -67.42 -9.73 -31.82
C GLU A 425 -66.24 -9.42 -32.81
N GLY A 426 -65.85 -10.39 -33.62
CA GLY A 426 -64.80 -10.23 -34.61
C GLY A 426 -63.39 -10.43 -34.14
N LYS A 427 -63.19 -10.78 -32.87
CA LYS A 427 -61.85 -11.05 -32.23
C LYS A 427 -61.78 -12.41 -31.58
N VAL A 428 -60.55 -12.93 -31.46
CA VAL A 428 -60.27 -14.23 -30.87
C VAL A 428 -59.75 -14.02 -29.46
N TYR A 429 -60.32 -14.74 -28.49
CA TYR A 429 -59.96 -14.71 -27.09
C TYR A 429 -59.64 -16.12 -26.58
N ASP A 430 -58.94 -16.20 -25.48
CA ASP A 430 -58.75 -17.44 -24.73
C ASP A 430 -60.03 -17.74 -23.89
N GLY A 431 -60.64 -18.88 -24.14
CA GLY A 431 -61.89 -19.29 -23.47
C GLY A 431 -61.73 -20.58 -22.70
N ILE A 432 -62.41 -20.65 -21.53
CA ILE A 432 -62.55 -21.82 -20.73
C ILE A 432 -64.04 -22.20 -20.68
N SER A 433 -64.38 -23.43 -21.01
CA SER A 433 -65.76 -23.90 -20.91
C SER A 433 -66.08 -24.31 -19.46
N GLU A 434 -67.15 -23.73 -18.89
CA GLU A 434 -67.74 -24.15 -17.63
C GLU A 434 -68.74 -25.34 -17.77
N SER A 435 -69.24 -25.56 -19.00
CA SER A 435 -70.16 -26.67 -19.30
C SER A 435 -69.48 -27.97 -19.71
N GLY A 436 -68.11 -28.04 -19.58
CA GLY A 436 -67.35 -29.22 -19.95
C GLY A 436 -66.82 -29.13 -21.39
N PHE A 437 -66.99 -30.17 -22.17
CA PHE A 437 -66.50 -30.27 -23.53
C PHE A 437 -67.38 -29.49 -24.52
N VAL A 438 -66.77 -28.64 -25.34
CA VAL A 438 -67.42 -27.88 -26.39
C VAL A 438 -66.73 -28.12 -27.73
N GLU A 439 -67.51 -28.54 -28.78
CA GLU A 439 -66.93 -28.79 -30.06
C GLU A 439 -66.62 -27.49 -30.85
N LYS A 440 -65.71 -27.64 -31.79
CA LYS A 440 -65.42 -26.50 -32.70
C LYS A 440 -66.66 -26.12 -33.50
N GLY A 441 -66.95 -24.83 -33.47
CA GLY A 441 -68.12 -24.25 -34.20
C GLY A 441 -69.38 -24.15 -33.37
N GLU A 442 -69.45 -24.70 -32.14
CA GLU A 442 -70.58 -24.57 -31.25
C GLU A 442 -70.79 -23.13 -30.79
N PRO A 443 -72.03 -22.67 -30.72
CA PRO A 443 -72.37 -21.37 -30.16
C PRO A 443 -72.19 -21.36 -28.65
N ILE A 444 -71.55 -20.29 -28.18
CA ILE A 444 -71.23 -20.10 -26.78
C ILE A 444 -71.67 -18.73 -26.29
N VAL A 445 -71.87 -18.58 -24.99
CA VAL A 445 -72.08 -17.31 -24.28
C VAL A 445 -71.04 -17.10 -23.21
N VAL A 446 -70.48 -15.90 -23.08
CA VAL A 446 -69.57 -15.52 -22.08
C VAL A 446 -70.26 -15.32 -20.74
N VAL A 447 -69.93 -16.10 -19.73
CA VAL A 447 -70.52 -16.02 -18.37
C VAL A 447 -69.68 -15.25 -17.37
N LYS A 448 -68.33 -15.22 -17.60
CA LYS A 448 -67.40 -14.57 -16.68
C LYS A 448 -66.15 -14.18 -17.46
N SER A 449 -65.49 -13.05 -17.04
CA SER A 449 -64.13 -12.65 -17.49
C SER A 449 -63.23 -12.48 -16.32
N GLU A 450 -62.14 -13.21 -16.25
CA GLU A 450 -61.18 -13.19 -15.16
C GLU A 450 -59.76 -13.54 -15.68
N ASN A 451 -58.73 -12.78 -15.26
CA ASN A 451 -57.32 -13.05 -15.59
C ASN A 451 -57.06 -13.21 -17.09
N ALA A 452 -57.63 -12.29 -17.95
CA ALA A 452 -57.57 -12.33 -19.40
C ALA A 452 -58.18 -13.57 -20.08
N GLN A 453 -58.90 -14.38 -19.35
CA GLN A 453 -59.64 -15.54 -19.87
C GLN A 453 -61.15 -15.30 -19.81
N LEU A 454 -61.84 -15.82 -20.81
CA LEU A 454 -63.30 -15.77 -20.86
C LEU A 454 -63.87 -17.14 -20.50
N TYR A 455 -64.72 -17.17 -19.50
CA TYR A 455 -65.44 -18.38 -19.13
C TYR A 455 -66.74 -18.43 -19.94
N VAL A 456 -66.94 -19.52 -20.65
CA VAL A 456 -68.05 -19.66 -21.61
C VAL A 456 -68.90 -20.90 -21.34
N MET A 457 -70.16 -20.81 -21.67
CA MET A 457 -71.09 -21.97 -21.67
C MET A 457 -71.67 -22.16 -23.06
N THR A 458 -72.05 -23.40 -23.39
CA THR A 458 -72.82 -23.71 -24.62
C THR A 458 -74.19 -23.07 -24.55
N LYS A 459 -74.59 -22.44 -25.62
CA LYS A 459 -75.91 -21.88 -25.72
C LYS A 459 -76.88 -23.06 -25.95
N SER A 460 -77.68 -23.45 -24.93
CA SER A 460 -78.71 -24.47 -25.04
C SER A 460 -79.75 -23.99 -26.02
N HIS A 461 -80.03 -24.75 -27.08
CA HIS A 461 -81.15 -24.57 -27.87
C HIS A 461 -82.42 -24.95 -27.09
N GLY A 462 -83.17 -23.89 -26.62
CA GLY A 462 -84.49 -24.02 -26.07
C GLY A 462 -85.54 -24.13 -27.14
#